data_eaefc73caf67af21e04f7dbf12fa30ca
#
_entry.id   eaefc73caf67af21e04f7dbf12fa30ca
#
_cell.length_a   1.000
_cell.length_b   1.000
_cell.length_c   1.000
_cell.angle_alpha   90.00
_cell.angle_beta   90.00
_cell.angle_gamma   90.00
#
_symmetry.space_group_name_H-M   'P 1'
#
loop_
_entity.id
_entity.type
_entity.pdbx_description
1 polymer ?
#
loop_
_entity_poly.entity_id
_entity_poly.type
_entity_poly.pdbx_seq_one_letter_code
_entity_poly.pdbx_strand_id
1 'polypeptide(L)'
;MDPPSKIEHPSDDYKSPPMTRFADLLKDTRSEFLILSPCFVPHDAGVKALAALTKRRVRVAVLTNSLAATDAVAVQAGYAPYRIPLLRNGVELYEFKPIQAEGEGSPRMGLFGSQSRASLHAKAYVIDRSILVIGSMNLDPRSAKLNTELALVIHDKTIADEAAQLFEHGISPKTSWRVQLASAAVTEELRRTGTPQSGLVWTTEDDGKPVTYNFDPEAGFYRNAMTGLFMLLPVDKQL
;
A
#
# COMPACT_ATOMS: atom_id res chain seq x y z
N MET A 1 -10.75 19.71 -3.12
CA MET A 1 -9.62 20.00 -4.02
C MET A 1 -8.67 20.95 -3.31
N ASP A 2 -7.36 20.71 -3.44
CA ASP A 2 -6.34 21.63 -2.96
C ASP A 2 -6.24 22.87 -3.88
N PRO A 3 -5.95 24.07 -3.38
CA PRO A 3 -5.71 25.24 -4.19
C PRO A 3 -4.31 25.17 -4.85
N PRO A 4 -4.10 25.85 -5.99
CA PRO A 4 -2.79 25.94 -6.64
C PRO A 4 -1.69 26.50 -5.72
N SER A 5 -2.03 27.42 -4.82
CA SER A 5 -1.12 28.02 -3.85
C SER A 5 -0.40 27.02 -2.94
N LYS A 6 -0.90 25.79 -2.82
CA LYS A 6 -0.22 24.71 -2.10
C LYS A 6 1.16 24.39 -2.70
N ILE A 7 1.28 24.43 -4.03
CA ILE A 7 2.55 24.20 -4.74
C ILE A 7 3.43 25.44 -4.71
N GLU A 8 2.82 26.62 -4.85
CA GLU A 8 3.55 27.90 -4.91
C GLU A 8 4.18 28.27 -3.56
N HIS A 9 3.53 27.88 -2.46
CA HIS A 9 3.97 28.17 -1.09
C HIS A 9 3.89 26.91 -0.21
N PRO A 10 4.76 25.90 -0.43
CA PRO A 10 4.78 24.69 0.37
C PRO A 10 5.11 25.03 1.83
N SER A 11 4.32 24.52 2.75
CA SER A 11 4.49 24.70 4.19
C SER A 11 4.25 23.39 4.92
N ASP A 12 5.07 23.10 5.92
CA ASP A 12 4.88 21.93 6.77
C ASP A 12 3.59 22.01 7.60
N ASP A 13 3.10 23.22 7.86
CA ASP A 13 1.85 23.47 8.59
C ASP A 13 0.61 23.47 7.69
N TYR A 14 0.78 23.26 6.38
CA TYR A 14 -0.34 23.27 5.45
C TYR A 14 -1.28 22.08 5.73
N LYS A 15 -2.54 22.41 5.95
CA LYS A 15 -3.62 21.43 6.12
C LYS A 15 -4.40 21.30 4.82
N SER A 16 -4.11 20.26 4.05
CA SER A 16 -4.85 19.95 2.82
C SER A 16 -6.34 19.77 3.12
N PRO A 17 -7.24 20.55 2.47
CA PRO A 17 -8.68 20.38 2.66
C PRO A 17 -9.18 18.97 2.34
N PRO A 18 -8.73 18.28 1.26
CA PRO A 18 -9.07 16.88 1.03
C PRO A 18 -8.64 15.97 2.18
N MET A 19 -7.41 16.10 2.69
CA MET A 19 -6.91 15.29 3.81
C MET A 19 -7.65 15.58 5.12
N THR A 20 -7.97 16.84 5.40
CA THR A 20 -8.72 17.22 6.59
C THR A 20 -10.12 16.61 6.53
N ARG A 21 -10.83 16.76 5.41
CA ARG A 21 -12.16 16.18 5.22
C ARG A 21 -12.12 14.64 5.31
N PHE A 22 -11.10 14.03 4.74
CA PHE A 22 -10.89 12.60 4.81
C PHE A 22 -10.69 12.12 6.27
N ALA A 23 -9.86 12.82 7.03
CA ALA A 23 -9.66 12.51 8.46
C ALA A 23 -10.96 12.66 9.28
N ASP A 24 -11.83 13.61 8.94
CA ASP A 24 -13.13 13.76 9.60
C ASP A 24 -14.05 12.57 9.31
N LEU A 25 -14.09 12.06 8.07
CA LEU A 25 -14.86 10.87 7.73
C LEU A 25 -14.42 9.63 8.54
N LEU A 26 -13.13 9.50 8.84
CA LEU A 26 -12.60 8.37 9.62
C LEU A 26 -13.01 8.41 11.10
N LYS A 27 -13.41 9.56 11.64
CA LYS A 27 -13.88 9.65 13.03
C LYS A 27 -15.16 8.84 13.27
N ASP A 28 -16.03 8.80 12.27
CA ASP A 28 -17.35 8.14 12.35
C ASP A 28 -17.33 6.69 11.82
N THR A 29 -16.19 6.23 11.30
CA THR A 29 -16.02 4.86 10.79
C THR A 29 -16.27 3.82 11.89
N ARG A 30 -17.07 2.78 11.61
CA ARG A 30 -17.57 1.82 12.63
C ARG A 30 -17.22 0.36 12.35
N SER A 31 -17.19 -0.06 11.09
CA SER A 31 -17.05 -1.47 10.72
C SER A 31 -15.77 -1.74 9.94
N GLU A 32 -15.54 -1.00 8.85
CA GLU A 32 -14.36 -1.24 8.02
C GLU A 32 -13.86 0.02 7.32
N PHE A 33 -12.56 0.01 7.05
CA PHE A 33 -11.87 1.00 6.24
C PHE A 33 -10.93 0.28 5.27
N LEU A 34 -11.29 0.28 3.98
CA LEU A 34 -10.53 -0.36 2.91
C LEU A 34 -9.75 0.70 2.15
N ILE A 35 -8.46 0.50 2.01
CA ILE A 35 -7.50 1.45 1.44
C ILE A 35 -6.88 0.85 0.20
N LEU A 36 -7.12 1.45 -0.96
CA LEU A 36 -6.48 1.12 -2.22
C LEU A 36 -5.61 2.32 -2.60
N SER A 37 -4.29 2.21 -2.40
CA SER A 37 -3.34 3.30 -2.62
C SER A 37 -2.02 2.75 -3.15
N PRO A 38 -1.67 3.04 -4.42
CA PRO A 38 -0.42 2.56 -5.03
C PRO A 38 0.83 3.11 -4.35
N CYS A 39 0.76 4.34 -3.84
CA CYS A 39 1.77 4.96 -2.99
C CYS A 39 1.20 5.06 -1.57
N PHE A 40 1.72 4.23 -0.67
CA PHE A 40 1.27 4.16 0.71
C PHE A 40 2.45 4.32 1.65
N VAL A 41 2.62 5.53 2.18
CA VAL A 41 3.69 5.87 3.14
C VAL A 41 3.05 6.60 4.33
N PRO A 42 2.49 5.84 5.30
CA PRO A 42 1.62 6.41 6.35
C PRO A 42 2.37 7.26 7.38
N HIS A 43 3.66 7.12 7.50
CA HIS A 43 4.45 7.66 8.60
C HIS A 43 3.86 7.27 9.97
N ASP A 44 4.48 7.69 11.05
CA ASP A 44 4.02 7.40 12.41
C ASP A 44 2.62 7.95 12.69
N ALA A 45 2.28 9.10 12.09
CA ALA A 45 0.97 9.70 12.24
C ALA A 45 -0.14 8.85 11.63
N GLY A 46 0.08 8.34 10.40
CA GLY A 46 -0.85 7.44 9.74
C GLY A 46 -0.95 6.10 10.46
N VAL A 47 0.18 5.51 10.89
CA VAL A 47 0.17 4.29 11.71
C VAL A 47 -0.68 4.47 12.97
N LYS A 48 -0.52 5.59 13.70
CA LYS A 48 -1.33 5.92 14.88
C LYS A 48 -2.81 6.09 14.56
N ALA A 49 -3.12 6.76 13.44
CA ALA A 49 -4.51 6.96 13.01
C ALA A 49 -5.19 5.62 12.66
N LEU A 50 -4.52 4.74 11.90
CA LEU A 50 -5.05 3.42 11.56
C LEU A 50 -5.16 2.52 12.79
N ALA A 51 -4.18 2.57 13.70
CA ALA A 51 -4.22 1.85 14.98
C ALA A 51 -5.40 2.31 15.87
N ALA A 52 -5.79 3.56 15.81
CA ALA A 52 -6.95 4.05 16.54
C ALA A 52 -8.26 3.44 16.01
N LEU A 53 -8.36 3.18 14.71
CA LEU A 53 -9.51 2.49 14.11
C LEU A 53 -9.56 1.01 14.53
N THR A 54 -8.44 0.28 14.42
CA THR A 54 -8.38 -1.14 14.79
C THR A 54 -8.69 -1.35 16.27
N LYS A 55 -8.24 -0.45 17.18
CA LYS A 55 -8.62 -0.45 18.61
C LYS A 55 -10.12 -0.29 18.81
N ARG A 56 -10.81 0.38 17.91
CA ARG A 56 -12.28 0.50 17.89
C ARG A 56 -12.97 -0.71 17.26
N ARG A 57 -12.21 -1.76 16.91
CA ARG A 57 -12.65 -2.97 16.19
C ARG A 57 -13.12 -2.69 14.76
N VAL A 58 -12.66 -1.62 14.16
CA VAL A 58 -12.81 -1.37 12.72
C VAL A 58 -11.80 -2.24 11.98
N ARG A 59 -12.25 -3.01 10.98
CA ARG A 59 -11.37 -3.69 10.05
C ARG A 59 -10.64 -2.65 9.21
N VAL A 60 -9.33 -2.66 9.23
CA VAL A 60 -8.50 -1.78 8.37
C VAL A 60 -7.68 -2.67 7.45
N ALA A 61 -7.91 -2.58 6.16
CA ALA A 61 -7.19 -3.35 5.15
C ALA A 61 -6.59 -2.43 4.08
N VAL A 62 -5.35 -2.68 3.72
CA VAL A 62 -4.57 -1.89 2.76
C VAL A 62 -4.17 -2.77 1.59
N LEU A 63 -4.45 -2.32 0.38
CA LEU A 63 -3.92 -2.84 -0.86
C LEU A 63 -3.01 -1.79 -1.50
N THR A 64 -1.73 -2.12 -1.61
CA THR A 64 -0.70 -1.28 -2.22
C THR A 64 0.12 -2.07 -3.25
N ASN A 65 1.02 -1.42 -3.98
CA ASN A 65 1.93 -2.13 -4.87
C ASN A 65 2.97 -2.91 -4.06
N SER A 66 3.32 -4.11 -4.52
CA SER A 66 4.52 -4.82 -4.07
C SER A 66 5.80 -4.17 -4.59
N LEU A 67 6.94 -4.55 -4.04
CA LEU A 67 8.25 -4.15 -4.59
C LEU A 67 8.43 -4.65 -6.04
N ALA A 68 7.83 -5.77 -6.40
CA ALA A 68 7.87 -6.32 -7.75
C ALA A 68 6.99 -5.53 -8.75
N ALA A 69 5.84 -5.00 -8.30
CA ALA A 69 4.89 -4.29 -9.15
C ALA A 69 5.12 -2.78 -9.22
N THR A 70 5.76 -2.17 -8.20
CA THR A 70 5.90 -0.71 -8.14
C THR A 70 6.82 -0.17 -9.24
N ASP A 71 6.45 0.98 -9.81
CA ASP A 71 7.32 1.76 -10.69
C ASP A 71 8.24 2.70 -9.89
N ALA A 72 7.93 2.95 -8.61
CA ALA A 72 8.64 3.86 -7.73
C ALA A 72 9.26 3.12 -6.53
N VAL A 73 10.49 2.60 -6.70
CA VAL A 73 11.23 1.88 -5.65
C VAL A 73 11.43 2.73 -4.39
N ALA A 74 11.58 4.06 -4.55
CA ALA A 74 11.72 4.97 -3.42
C ALA A 74 10.46 4.98 -2.52
N VAL A 75 9.26 4.91 -3.11
CA VAL A 75 7.99 4.81 -2.35
C VAL A 75 7.97 3.52 -1.53
N GLN A 76 8.43 2.42 -2.11
CA GLN A 76 8.52 1.15 -1.41
C GLN A 76 9.52 1.21 -0.24
N ALA A 77 10.64 1.90 -0.41
CA ALA A 77 11.60 2.14 0.67
C ALA A 77 10.98 2.98 1.81
N GLY A 78 10.14 3.96 1.48
CA GLY A 78 9.38 4.74 2.46
C GLY A 78 8.29 3.94 3.18
N TYR A 79 7.65 2.98 2.50
CA TYR A 79 6.60 2.13 3.07
C TYR A 79 7.13 0.99 3.94
N ALA A 80 8.20 0.32 3.51
CA ALA A 80 8.68 -0.92 4.11
C ALA A 80 8.90 -0.86 5.64
N PRO A 81 9.44 0.25 6.22
CA PRO A 81 9.59 0.36 7.67
C PRO A 81 8.28 0.30 8.47
N TYR A 82 7.16 0.65 7.83
CA TYR A 82 5.85 0.71 8.49
C TYR A 82 5.06 -0.59 8.43
N ARG A 83 5.49 -1.61 7.66
CA ARG A 83 4.82 -2.91 7.57
C ARG A 83 4.63 -3.57 8.95
N ILE A 84 5.72 -3.70 9.72
CA ILE A 84 5.68 -4.31 11.06
C ILE A 84 4.81 -3.50 12.05
N PRO A 85 4.99 -2.18 12.20
CA PRO A 85 4.12 -1.36 13.03
C PRO A 85 2.63 -1.49 12.68
N LEU A 86 2.27 -1.47 11.40
CA LEU A 86 0.90 -1.62 10.94
C LEU A 86 0.31 -2.99 11.32
N LEU A 87 1.01 -4.07 11.00
CA LEU A 87 0.59 -5.44 11.31
C LEU A 87 0.44 -5.67 12.82
N ARG A 88 1.35 -5.16 13.64
CA ARG A 88 1.26 -5.23 15.11
C ARG A 88 0.04 -4.50 15.67
N ASN A 89 -0.43 -3.50 14.96
CA ASN A 89 -1.65 -2.77 15.31
C ASN A 89 -2.92 -3.33 14.65
N GLY A 90 -2.85 -4.53 14.04
CA GLY A 90 -4.02 -5.23 13.49
C GLY A 90 -4.49 -4.71 12.13
N VAL A 91 -3.67 -3.96 11.42
CA VAL A 91 -3.94 -3.57 10.03
C VAL A 91 -3.62 -4.75 9.12
N GLU A 92 -4.52 -5.10 8.22
CA GLU A 92 -4.30 -6.10 7.18
C GLU A 92 -3.53 -5.46 6.02
N LEU A 93 -2.44 -6.10 5.57
CA LEU A 93 -1.63 -5.61 4.47
C LEU A 93 -1.62 -6.61 3.31
N TYR A 94 -1.88 -6.08 2.13
CA TYR A 94 -1.86 -6.82 0.87
C TYR A 94 -1.01 -6.05 -0.15
N GLU A 95 -0.15 -6.78 -0.84
CA GLU A 95 0.74 -6.24 -1.85
C GLU A 95 0.41 -6.83 -3.21
N PHE A 96 0.03 -5.95 -4.14
CA PHE A 96 -0.43 -6.32 -5.47
C PHE A 96 0.70 -6.99 -6.27
N LYS A 97 0.40 -8.11 -6.91
CA LYS A 97 1.32 -8.84 -7.78
C LYS A 97 1.52 -8.10 -9.11
N PRO A 98 2.72 -8.18 -9.71
CA PRO A 98 2.87 -7.68 -11.07
C PRO A 98 2.05 -8.54 -12.04
N ILE A 99 1.07 -7.94 -12.71
CA ILE A 99 0.32 -8.64 -13.74
C ILE A 99 1.20 -8.68 -14.99
N GLN A 100 1.55 -9.89 -15.43
CA GLN A 100 2.14 -10.07 -16.75
C GLN A 100 1.00 -9.90 -17.76
N ALA A 101 1.16 -8.98 -18.71
CA ALA A 101 0.24 -8.91 -19.84
C ALA A 101 0.37 -10.22 -20.64
N GLU A 102 -0.65 -11.08 -20.56
CA GLU A 102 -0.79 -12.21 -21.48
C GLU A 102 -1.06 -11.64 -22.88
N GLY A 103 -0.03 -11.61 -23.71
CA GLY A 103 -0.11 -11.18 -25.11
C GLY A 103 1.12 -11.64 -25.85
N GLU A 104 0.95 -12.57 -26.77
CA GLU A 104 1.95 -12.91 -27.78
C GLU A 104 2.32 -11.64 -28.55
N GLY A 105 3.60 -11.24 -28.50
CA GLY A 105 4.15 -10.26 -29.42
C GLY A 105 4.74 -8.99 -28.86
N SER A 106 5.02 -8.86 -27.55
CA SER A 106 5.81 -7.73 -27.09
C SER A 106 7.28 -7.91 -27.50
N PRO A 107 7.86 -7.00 -28.33
CA PRO A 107 9.25 -7.11 -28.73
C PRO A 107 10.15 -7.04 -27.49
N ARG A 108 10.97 -8.06 -27.29
CA ARG A 108 12.13 -7.98 -26.41
C ARG A 108 13.09 -6.94 -27.01
N MET A 109 12.94 -5.69 -26.62
CA MET A 109 13.86 -4.65 -27.04
C MET A 109 14.30 -3.83 -25.84
N GLY A 110 15.54 -3.98 -25.48
CA GLY A 110 16.23 -3.12 -24.54
C GLY A 110 17.16 -3.87 -23.60
N LEU A 111 18.38 -3.38 -23.51
CA LEU A 111 19.49 -3.84 -22.65
C LEU A 111 19.12 -3.80 -21.14
N PHE A 112 17.97 -3.24 -20.82
CA PHE A 112 17.34 -3.20 -19.49
C PHE A 112 15.90 -3.65 -19.67
N GLY A 113 15.65 -4.95 -19.55
CA GLY A 113 14.36 -5.59 -19.80
C GLY A 113 13.21 -4.96 -19.04
N SER A 114 12.60 -3.93 -19.59
CA SER A 114 11.33 -3.37 -19.17
C SER A 114 10.22 -4.24 -19.77
N GLN A 115 9.83 -5.30 -19.07
CA GLN A 115 8.51 -5.89 -19.29
C GLN A 115 7.49 -4.88 -18.75
N SER A 116 6.56 -4.45 -19.57
CA SER A 116 5.40 -3.66 -19.13
C SER A 116 4.61 -4.47 -18.12
N ARG A 117 4.86 -4.23 -16.85
CA ARG A 117 4.13 -4.85 -15.73
C ARG A 117 3.00 -3.91 -15.36
N ALA A 118 1.76 -4.39 -15.38
CA ALA A 118 0.67 -3.58 -14.88
C ALA A 118 0.85 -3.38 -13.36
N SER A 119 0.85 -2.13 -12.94
CA SER A 119 0.87 -1.71 -11.54
C SER A 119 -0.48 -1.15 -11.13
N LEU A 120 -0.79 -1.23 -9.85
CA LEU A 120 -1.94 -0.56 -9.28
C LEU A 120 -1.76 0.95 -9.40
N HIS A 121 -2.79 1.68 -9.88
CA HIS A 121 -2.75 3.14 -9.98
C HIS A 121 -3.98 3.84 -9.39
N ALA A 122 -5.07 3.12 -9.16
CA ALA A 122 -6.27 3.67 -8.54
C ALA A 122 -6.02 4.11 -7.08
N LYS A 123 -6.65 5.21 -6.67
CA LYS A 123 -6.69 5.68 -5.30
C LYS A 123 -8.15 5.73 -4.88
N ALA A 124 -8.52 4.78 -4.03
CA ALA A 124 -9.89 4.61 -3.57
C ALA A 124 -9.92 4.20 -2.10
N TYR A 125 -10.88 4.72 -1.37
CA TYR A 125 -11.06 4.45 0.05
C TYR A 125 -12.53 4.15 0.30
N VAL A 126 -12.81 2.97 0.84
CA VAL A 126 -14.18 2.58 1.19
C VAL A 126 -14.34 2.63 2.70
N ILE A 127 -15.39 3.30 3.15
CA ILE A 127 -15.74 3.44 4.57
C ILE A 127 -17.10 2.80 4.80
N ASP A 128 -17.14 1.78 5.65
CA ASP A 128 -18.36 1.09 6.11
C ASP A 128 -19.28 0.64 4.95
N ARG A 129 -18.76 0.36 3.76
CA ARG A 129 -19.50 0.05 2.51
C ARG A 129 -20.63 1.04 2.23
N SER A 130 -20.45 2.29 2.63
CA SER A 130 -21.48 3.34 2.51
C SER A 130 -20.91 4.64 1.93
N ILE A 131 -19.60 4.84 2.05
CA ILE A 131 -18.91 6.01 1.51
C ILE A 131 -17.73 5.51 0.68
N LEU A 132 -17.64 6.01 -0.54
CA LEU A 132 -16.48 5.83 -1.41
C LEU A 132 -15.78 7.18 -1.59
N VAL A 133 -14.48 7.22 -1.34
CA VAL A 133 -13.63 8.37 -1.68
C VAL A 133 -12.69 7.94 -2.81
N ILE A 134 -12.74 8.66 -3.93
CA ILE A 134 -11.88 8.41 -5.09
C ILE A 134 -11.23 9.70 -5.56
N GLY A 135 -10.04 9.61 -6.14
CA GLY A 135 -9.36 10.79 -6.67
C GLY A 135 -7.90 10.56 -7.01
N SER A 136 -7.12 11.63 -6.93
CA SER A 136 -5.68 11.59 -7.15
C SER A 136 -4.86 11.36 -5.87
N MET A 137 -5.48 11.55 -4.70
CA MET A 137 -4.83 11.57 -3.39
C MET A 137 -4.35 10.17 -2.97
N ASN A 138 -3.05 10.00 -2.79
CA ASN A 138 -2.46 8.86 -2.10
C ASN A 138 -2.38 9.09 -0.58
N LEU A 139 -2.15 8.02 0.17
CA LEU A 139 -1.78 8.13 1.59
C LEU A 139 -0.26 8.21 1.73
N ASP A 140 0.29 9.34 1.31
CA ASP A 140 1.71 9.66 1.40
C ASP A 140 1.92 11.16 1.71
N PRO A 141 3.13 11.57 2.15
CA PRO A 141 3.42 12.97 2.47
C PRO A 141 3.33 13.92 1.29
N ARG A 142 3.60 13.48 0.06
CA ARG A 142 3.51 14.34 -1.13
C ARG A 142 2.08 14.73 -1.40
N SER A 143 1.15 13.77 -1.34
CA SER A 143 -0.28 14.07 -1.46
C SER A 143 -0.77 14.98 -0.33
N ALA A 144 -0.23 14.81 0.87
CA ALA A 144 -0.60 15.65 2.01
C ALA A 144 -0.07 17.09 1.89
N LYS A 145 1.19 17.28 1.45
CA LYS A 145 1.92 18.55 1.60
C LYS A 145 2.28 19.24 0.28
N LEU A 146 2.57 18.48 -0.77
CA LEU A 146 3.20 19.00 -1.99
C LEU A 146 2.27 19.00 -3.20
N ASN A 147 1.60 17.87 -3.47
CA ASN A 147 0.77 17.76 -4.67
C ASN A 147 -0.57 18.46 -4.49
N THR A 148 -1.09 19.04 -5.58
CA THR A 148 -2.50 19.48 -5.62
C THR A 148 -3.38 18.25 -5.84
N GLU A 149 -4.26 17.96 -4.90
CA GLU A 149 -5.08 16.76 -4.93
C GLU A 149 -6.56 17.09 -5.11
N LEU A 150 -7.25 16.19 -5.79
CA LEU A 150 -8.70 16.17 -5.91
C LEU A 150 -9.21 14.87 -5.30
N ALA A 151 -10.20 14.96 -4.43
CA ALA A 151 -10.94 13.81 -3.92
C ALA A 151 -12.44 14.07 -4.08
N LEU A 152 -13.15 13.07 -4.59
CA LEU A 152 -14.60 13.01 -4.65
C LEU A 152 -15.10 12.08 -3.55
N VAL A 153 -16.02 12.55 -2.75
CA VAL A 153 -16.69 11.77 -1.69
C VAL A 153 -18.08 11.41 -2.17
N ILE A 154 -18.36 10.14 -2.28
CA ILE A 154 -19.61 9.57 -2.78
C ILE A 154 -20.32 8.88 -1.61
N HIS A 155 -21.45 9.42 -1.18
CA HIS A 155 -22.31 8.84 -0.16
C HIS A 155 -23.39 7.98 -0.85
N ASP A 156 -23.01 6.81 -1.31
CA ASP A 156 -23.90 5.86 -1.98
C ASP A 156 -23.48 4.45 -1.58
N LYS A 157 -24.40 3.72 -0.96
CA LYS A 157 -24.15 2.38 -0.45
C LYS A 157 -23.88 1.37 -1.56
N THR A 158 -24.56 1.50 -2.70
CA THR A 158 -24.41 0.56 -3.82
C THR A 158 -23.03 0.71 -4.43
N ILE A 159 -22.64 1.93 -4.77
CA ILE A 159 -21.33 2.24 -5.36
C ILE A 159 -20.20 1.89 -4.39
N ALA A 160 -20.37 2.19 -3.10
CA ALA A 160 -19.37 1.89 -2.09
C ALA A 160 -19.20 0.37 -1.86
N ASP A 161 -20.30 -0.41 -1.92
CA ASP A 161 -20.23 -1.86 -1.80
C ASP A 161 -19.61 -2.51 -3.04
N GLU A 162 -19.93 -2.04 -4.25
CA GLU A 162 -19.27 -2.47 -5.48
C GLU A 162 -17.75 -2.21 -5.42
N ALA A 163 -17.34 -1.04 -4.93
CA ALA A 163 -15.92 -0.72 -4.73
C ALA A 163 -15.27 -1.62 -3.68
N ALA A 164 -15.99 -1.97 -2.61
CA ALA A 164 -15.53 -2.93 -1.61
C ALA A 164 -15.34 -4.33 -2.22
N GLN A 165 -16.27 -4.80 -3.05
CA GLN A 165 -16.17 -6.09 -3.74
C GLN A 165 -14.96 -6.12 -4.69
N LEU A 166 -14.69 -5.03 -5.42
CA LEU A 166 -13.48 -4.90 -6.24
C LEU A 166 -12.21 -4.95 -5.38
N PHE A 167 -12.21 -4.32 -4.21
CA PHE A 167 -11.11 -4.40 -3.26
C PHE A 167 -10.90 -5.85 -2.79
N GLU A 168 -11.96 -6.55 -2.37
CA GLU A 168 -11.88 -7.96 -1.93
C GLU A 168 -11.34 -8.88 -3.04
N HIS A 169 -11.73 -8.62 -4.29
CA HIS A 169 -11.14 -9.32 -5.43
C HIS A 169 -9.65 -8.99 -5.58
N GLY A 170 -9.28 -7.72 -5.42
CA GLY A 170 -7.90 -7.24 -5.51
C GLY A 170 -6.97 -7.82 -4.45
N ILE A 171 -7.48 -8.15 -3.25
CA ILE A 171 -6.69 -8.79 -2.17
C ILE A 171 -6.72 -10.32 -2.22
N SER A 172 -7.35 -10.92 -3.23
CA SER A 172 -7.38 -12.38 -3.37
C SER A 172 -5.97 -12.95 -3.58
N PRO A 173 -5.73 -14.23 -3.22
CA PRO A 173 -4.43 -14.86 -3.43
C PRO A 173 -3.95 -14.87 -4.88
N LYS A 174 -4.85 -14.78 -5.85
CA LYS A 174 -4.50 -14.72 -7.28
C LYS A 174 -3.84 -13.39 -7.66
N THR A 175 -4.26 -12.30 -7.02
CA THR A 175 -3.89 -10.92 -7.39
C THR A 175 -2.90 -10.28 -6.44
N SER A 176 -2.82 -10.75 -5.20
CA SER A 176 -1.99 -10.14 -4.17
C SER A 176 -1.31 -11.15 -3.26
N TRP A 177 -0.23 -10.73 -2.66
CA TRP A 177 0.37 -11.40 -1.50
C TRP A 177 -0.19 -10.75 -0.23
N ARG A 178 -0.59 -11.59 0.72
CA ARG A 178 -0.89 -11.13 2.08
C ARG A 178 0.41 -11.03 2.87
N VAL A 179 0.69 -9.85 3.43
CA VAL A 179 1.84 -9.63 4.29
C VAL A 179 1.46 -9.92 5.74
N GLN A 180 2.29 -10.69 6.45
CA GLN A 180 2.02 -11.09 7.83
C GLN A 180 3.32 -11.05 8.65
N LEU A 181 3.18 -10.97 9.98
CA LEU A 181 4.31 -11.19 10.87
C LEU A 181 4.73 -12.66 10.81
N ALA A 182 6.03 -12.91 10.72
CA ALA A 182 6.57 -14.26 10.80
C ALA A 182 6.20 -14.90 12.15
N SER A 183 5.71 -16.15 12.12
CA SER A 183 5.47 -16.89 13.35
C SER A 183 6.79 -17.24 14.06
N ALA A 184 6.73 -17.56 15.35
CA ALA A 184 7.90 -18.00 16.10
C ALA A 184 8.57 -19.23 15.46
N ALA A 185 7.78 -20.17 14.91
CA ALA A 185 8.29 -21.35 14.23
C ALA A 185 9.05 -21.02 12.95
N VAL A 186 8.51 -20.10 12.13
CA VAL A 186 9.17 -19.62 10.90
C VAL A 186 10.46 -18.87 11.25
N THR A 187 10.41 -18.01 12.26
CA THR A 187 11.56 -17.24 12.72
C THR A 187 12.71 -18.17 13.18
N GLU A 188 12.39 -19.21 13.93
CA GLU A 188 13.40 -20.19 14.41
C GLU A 188 13.97 -21.01 13.25
N GLU A 189 13.16 -21.43 12.29
CA GLU A 189 13.62 -22.14 11.09
C GLU A 189 14.57 -21.27 10.26
N LEU A 190 14.22 -19.99 10.03
CA LEU A 190 15.09 -19.04 9.31
C LEU A 190 16.41 -18.81 10.05
N ARG A 191 16.37 -18.72 11.38
CA ARG A 191 17.58 -18.60 12.20
C ARG A 191 18.46 -19.83 12.06
N ARG A 192 17.88 -21.03 12.08
CA ARG A 192 18.58 -22.30 11.93
C ARG A 192 19.25 -22.45 10.55
N THR A 193 18.61 -21.95 9.50
CA THR A 193 19.15 -22.01 8.12
C THR A 193 20.09 -20.85 7.78
N GLY A 194 20.30 -19.90 8.70
CA GLY A 194 21.12 -18.70 8.45
C GLY A 194 20.50 -17.72 7.45
N THR A 195 19.20 -17.83 7.19
CA THR A 195 18.48 -16.95 6.27
C THR A 195 18.22 -15.58 6.94
N PRO A 196 18.48 -14.44 6.26
CA PRO A 196 18.17 -13.12 6.78
C PRO A 196 16.70 -13.01 7.19
N GLN A 197 16.43 -12.41 8.34
CA GLN A 197 15.10 -12.31 8.91
C GLN A 197 14.58 -10.89 8.80
N SER A 198 13.50 -10.70 8.04
CA SER A 198 12.74 -9.44 8.02
C SER A 198 11.69 -9.35 9.13
N GLY A 199 11.36 -10.48 9.75
CA GLY A 199 10.21 -10.62 10.67
C GLY A 199 8.86 -10.65 9.96
N LEU A 200 8.86 -10.75 8.64
CA LEU A 200 7.69 -10.75 7.77
C LEU A 200 7.64 -12.01 6.90
N VAL A 201 6.43 -12.38 6.52
CA VAL A 201 6.16 -13.39 5.50
C VAL A 201 5.10 -12.86 4.54
N TRP A 202 5.20 -13.28 3.28
CA TRP A 202 4.20 -13.05 2.25
C TRP A 202 3.55 -14.38 1.89
N THR A 203 2.22 -14.44 1.98
CA THR A 203 1.47 -15.66 1.69
C THR A 203 0.56 -15.47 0.49
N THR A 204 0.43 -16.52 -0.28
CA THR A 204 -0.48 -16.61 -1.43
C THR A 204 -0.89 -18.06 -1.66
N GLU A 205 -1.62 -18.31 -2.74
CA GLU A 205 -1.93 -19.65 -3.25
C GLU A 205 -1.43 -19.78 -4.68
N ASP A 206 -0.83 -20.93 -4.97
CA ASP A 206 -0.45 -21.34 -6.31
C ASP A 206 -1.02 -22.74 -6.55
N ASP A 207 -1.83 -22.88 -7.62
CA ASP A 207 -2.59 -24.12 -7.91
C ASP A 207 -3.38 -24.67 -6.71
N GLY A 208 -3.97 -23.78 -5.90
CA GLY A 208 -4.75 -24.12 -4.70
C GLY A 208 -3.89 -24.57 -3.51
N LYS A 209 -2.57 -24.43 -3.58
CA LYS A 209 -1.65 -24.72 -2.49
C LYS A 209 -1.12 -23.45 -1.85
N PRO A 210 -1.06 -23.37 -0.51
CA PRO A 210 -0.48 -22.21 0.16
C PRO A 210 1.02 -22.12 -0.11
N VAL A 211 1.46 -20.94 -0.52
CA VAL A 211 2.87 -20.60 -0.75
C VAL A 211 3.27 -19.46 0.18
N THR A 212 4.44 -19.59 0.80
CA THR A 212 4.97 -18.58 1.73
C THR A 212 6.37 -18.15 1.29
N TYR A 213 6.59 -16.85 1.27
CA TYR A 213 7.89 -16.23 0.99
C TYR A 213 8.37 -15.50 2.24
N ASN A 214 9.69 -15.52 2.48
CA ASN A 214 10.35 -14.87 3.62
C ASN A 214 11.03 -13.54 3.23
N PHE A 215 10.82 -13.10 2.01
CA PHE A 215 11.34 -11.86 1.42
C PHE A 215 10.32 -11.33 0.41
N ASP A 216 10.47 -10.08 -0.03
CA ASP A 216 9.61 -9.48 -1.05
C ASP A 216 9.55 -10.36 -2.31
N PRO A 217 8.40 -11.00 -2.63
CA PRO A 217 8.31 -11.97 -3.71
C PRO A 217 8.53 -11.31 -5.07
N GLU A 218 9.15 -12.04 -6.01
CA GLU A 218 9.40 -11.62 -7.39
C GLU A 218 10.18 -10.29 -7.53
N ALA A 219 10.64 -9.71 -6.43
CA ALA A 219 11.52 -8.57 -6.44
C ALA A 219 12.93 -9.01 -6.78
N GLY A 220 13.41 -8.73 -7.98
CA GLY A 220 14.76 -9.06 -8.42
C GLY A 220 15.82 -8.45 -7.49
N PHE A 221 17.04 -9.03 -7.51
CA PHE A 221 18.17 -8.56 -6.68
C PHE A 221 18.39 -7.04 -6.76
N TYR A 222 18.30 -6.45 -7.94
CA TYR A 222 18.50 -5.02 -8.16
C TYR A 222 17.46 -4.17 -7.39
N ARG A 223 16.17 -4.54 -7.41
CA ARG A 223 15.11 -3.82 -6.69
C ARG A 223 15.31 -3.90 -5.18
N ASN A 224 15.67 -5.06 -4.65
CA ASN A 224 15.99 -5.24 -3.23
C ASN A 224 17.21 -4.40 -2.81
N ALA A 225 18.27 -4.40 -3.61
CA ALA A 225 19.48 -3.60 -3.35
C ALA A 225 19.18 -2.09 -3.39
N MET A 226 18.40 -1.63 -4.37
CA MET A 226 17.98 -0.23 -4.49
C MET A 226 17.07 0.18 -3.33
N THR A 227 16.13 -0.66 -2.90
CA THR A 227 15.28 -0.40 -1.72
C THR A 227 16.15 -0.23 -0.48
N GLY A 228 17.12 -1.14 -0.27
CA GLY A 228 18.08 -1.03 0.83
C GLY A 228 18.90 0.26 0.79
N LEU A 229 19.35 0.69 -0.39
CA LEU A 229 20.08 1.94 -0.57
C LEU A 229 19.19 3.16 -0.24
N PHE A 230 17.95 3.18 -0.73
CA PHE A 230 17.00 4.26 -0.44
C PHE A 230 16.62 4.34 1.05
N MET A 231 16.58 3.20 1.76
CA MET A 231 16.34 3.21 3.21
C MET A 231 17.46 3.88 4.01
N LEU A 232 18.67 3.99 3.46
CA LEU A 232 19.79 4.72 4.09
C LEU A 232 19.74 6.22 3.82
N LEU A 233 18.91 6.67 2.89
CA LEU A 233 18.73 8.07 2.56
C LEU A 233 17.44 8.60 3.22
N PRO A 234 17.36 9.88 3.61
CA PRO A 234 16.16 10.47 4.20
C PRO A 234 15.06 10.71 3.14
N VAL A 235 14.76 9.69 2.33
CA VAL A 235 13.76 9.78 1.25
C VAL A 235 12.33 9.93 1.77
N ASP A 236 12.08 9.48 2.99
CA ASP A 236 10.82 9.64 3.72
C ASP A 236 10.40 11.11 3.91
N LYS A 237 11.36 12.04 3.92
CA LYS A 237 11.08 13.49 4.00
C LYS A 237 10.71 14.11 2.65
N GLN A 238 10.98 13.40 1.55
CA GLN A 238 10.75 13.88 0.18
C GLN A 238 9.59 13.14 -0.50
N LEU A 239 9.12 12.07 0.09
CA LEU A 239 7.95 11.30 -0.32
C LEU A 239 6.72 11.79 0.45
#